data_74ac6a2fb19df30d5a84cb404cf587dd
#
_entry.id   74ac6a2fb19df30d5a84cb404cf587dd
#
_cell.length_a   1.000
_cell.length_b   1.000
_cell.length_c   1.000
_cell.angle_alpha   90.00
_cell.angle_beta   90.00
_cell.angle_gamma   90.00
#
_symmetry.space_group_name_H-M   'P 1'
#
loop_
_entity.id
_entity.type
_entity.pdbx_description
1 polymer ?
#
loop_
_entity_poly.entity_id
_entity_poly.type
_entity_poly.pdbx_seq_one_letter_code
_entity_poly.pdbx_strand_id
1 'polypeptide(L)'
;MRCESGYIAAIMSRAAAIHPLTKIEARRIWLRAQRLDGSVPFGEGPQATAAAVEQLGYVQIDTINVIERSHHHILWSRIPAYRRADLRQAQSVDKSVFEYWTHALSYVPSKDLRFFIPAMKMHKREGHRWFGAVTPADTRKVLRLLRRDGALTIRDIDDDVLTEKEHLWASRKPSKRALQLAFYTGVVTISERNGMLKTYQLMARHFGWDDAANTAPKAASAREVATYLLDRALRAQGLVSLDSICHLDAPSKAAIRRLIEARVRAGELAPVALEGAGKQEHWARPETLENIGEASSGLVHILSPFDPLVIQRKRTELFFGYGHRFEAYVPKEKRLFGYFALPVLAGDDIVAAIDLKTDRKNRKLLMQKWSWVGSGAPKGARKDLKRRIEEELHRFERFQLAE
;
A
#
# COMPACT_ATOMS: atom_id res chain seq x y z
N MET A 1 22.68 26.53 -53.53
CA MET A 1 23.07 25.50 -52.58
C MET A 1 23.63 26.14 -51.30
N ARG A 2 22.77 26.55 -50.38
CA ARG A 2 23.08 26.92 -48.97
C ARG A 2 21.74 27.13 -48.30
N CYS A 3 21.12 26.08 -47.73
CA CYS A 3 19.99 26.17 -46.78
C CYS A 3 19.56 24.77 -46.30
N GLU A 4 20.48 23.98 -45.73
CA GLU A 4 20.12 22.73 -45.04
C GLU A 4 20.90 22.48 -43.74
N SER A 5 21.77 23.41 -43.32
CA SER A 5 22.61 23.19 -42.13
C SER A 5 22.03 23.73 -40.83
N GLY A 6 20.85 24.40 -40.84
CA GLY A 6 20.25 25.05 -39.67
C GLY A 6 19.25 24.23 -38.91
N TYR A 7 18.70 23.13 -39.47
CA TYR A 7 17.62 22.38 -38.84
C TYR A 7 18.10 21.17 -38.00
N ILE A 8 19.32 20.71 -38.21
CA ILE A 8 19.89 19.55 -37.50
C ILE A 8 20.54 19.97 -36.16
N ALA A 9 20.94 21.23 -36.02
CA ALA A 9 21.54 21.71 -34.75
C ALA A 9 20.54 21.98 -33.62
N ALA A 10 19.25 22.00 -33.89
CA ALA A 10 18.18 22.26 -32.87
C ALA A 10 17.71 21.01 -32.10
N ILE A 11 18.18 19.82 -32.47
CA ILE A 11 17.81 18.53 -31.82
C ILE A 11 18.87 18.07 -30.79
N MET A 12 20.01 18.75 -30.73
CA MET A 12 21.05 18.41 -29.75
C MET A 12 20.75 19.03 -28.38
N SER A 13 20.27 18.18 -27.46
CA SER A 13 20.47 18.28 -26.01
C SER A 13 19.94 19.55 -25.34
N ARG A 14 18.61 19.69 -25.24
CA ARG A 14 18.05 20.33 -24.05
C ARG A 14 18.24 19.34 -22.89
N ALA A 15 19.31 19.49 -22.13
CA ALA A 15 19.37 18.91 -20.79
C ALA A 15 18.05 19.33 -20.09
N ALA A 16 17.22 18.35 -19.69
CA ALA A 16 15.95 18.67 -19.08
C ALA A 16 16.21 19.60 -17.89
N ALA A 17 15.62 20.79 -17.90
CA ALA A 17 15.83 21.78 -16.84
C ALA A 17 15.38 21.12 -15.50
N ILE A 18 16.24 21.19 -14.50
CA ILE A 18 15.93 20.65 -13.17
C ILE A 18 14.93 21.60 -12.52
N HIS A 19 13.77 21.08 -12.14
CA HIS A 19 12.71 21.86 -11.52
C HIS A 19 12.94 21.97 -10.00
N PRO A 20 13.19 23.18 -9.44
CA PRO A 20 13.29 23.33 -7.99
C PRO A 20 11.91 23.14 -7.33
N LEU A 21 11.88 22.45 -6.20
CA LEU A 21 10.65 22.17 -5.47
C LEU A 21 10.87 22.31 -3.96
N THR A 22 10.06 23.09 -3.31
CA THR A 22 10.04 23.22 -1.84
C THR A 22 9.42 21.97 -1.20
N LYS A 23 9.71 21.74 0.09
CA LYS A 23 9.06 20.66 0.86
C LYS A 23 7.56 20.82 0.95
N ILE A 24 7.06 22.06 1.03
CA ILE A 24 5.62 22.34 1.09
C ILE A 24 4.94 21.91 -0.21
N GLU A 25 5.48 22.30 -1.35
CA GLU A 25 4.97 21.88 -2.66
C GLU A 25 5.03 20.36 -2.83
N ALA A 26 6.14 19.74 -2.44
CA ALA A 26 6.29 18.29 -2.50
C ALA A 26 5.27 17.54 -1.62
N ARG A 27 4.94 18.06 -0.42
CA ARG A 27 3.86 17.53 0.44
C ARG A 27 2.51 17.59 -0.29
N ARG A 28 2.15 18.75 -0.86
CA ARG A 28 0.88 18.95 -1.58
C ARG A 28 0.74 18.00 -2.75
N ILE A 29 1.79 17.85 -3.56
CA ILE A 29 1.83 16.87 -4.65
C ILE A 29 1.55 15.46 -4.11
N TRP A 30 2.23 15.07 -3.03
CA TRP A 30 2.06 13.72 -2.48
C TRP A 30 0.69 13.51 -1.84
N LEU A 31 0.18 14.48 -1.07
CA LEU A 31 -1.16 14.41 -0.46
C LEU A 31 -2.25 14.32 -1.52
N ARG A 32 -2.13 15.07 -2.60
CA ARG A 32 -3.04 15.00 -3.75
C ARG A 32 -3.00 13.63 -4.42
N ALA A 33 -1.81 13.10 -4.66
CA ALA A 33 -1.63 11.74 -5.22
C ALA A 33 -2.18 10.66 -4.27
N GLN A 34 -2.11 10.88 -2.96
CA GLN A 34 -2.69 10.00 -1.93
C GLN A 34 -4.17 10.25 -1.67
N ARG A 35 -4.78 11.24 -2.33
CA ARG A 35 -6.18 11.63 -2.14
C ARG A 35 -6.53 11.97 -0.67
N LEU A 36 -5.61 12.68 -0.01
CA LEU A 36 -5.79 13.19 1.36
C LEU A 36 -6.00 14.72 1.38
N ASP A 37 -6.10 15.34 0.21
CA ASP A 37 -6.39 16.77 0.00
C ASP A 37 -7.88 17.07 -0.16
N GLY A 38 -8.74 16.06 -0.27
CA GLY A 38 -10.19 16.17 -0.43
C GLY A 38 -10.97 15.41 0.64
N SER A 39 -12.17 15.86 0.95
CA SER A 39 -13.02 15.26 1.99
C SER A 39 -13.71 13.96 1.56
N VAL A 40 -14.05 13.81 0.25
CA VAL A 40 -14.74 12.62 -0.29
C VAL A 40 -14.15 12.27 -1.67
N PRO A 41 -12.86 11.89 -1.75
CA PRO A 41 -12.16 11.78 -3.04
C PRO A 41 -12.64 10.62 -3.92
N PHE A 42 -13.33 9.61 -3.35
CA PHE A 42 -13.75 8.39 -4.06
C PHE A 42 -15.26 8.13 -4.04
N GLY A 43 -16.02 8.91 -3.28
CA GLY A 43 -17.42 8.58 -3.00
C GLY A 43 -17.54 7.48 -1.95
N GLU A 44 -18.42 6.49 -2.14
CA GLU A 44 -18.71 5.42 -1.18
C GLU A 44 -18.94 4.06 -1.86
N GLY A 45 -18.97 3.00 -1.04
CA GLY A 45 -19.28 1.64 -1.47
C GLY A 45 -18.10 0.85 -2.05
N PRO A 46 -18.37 -0.34 -2.62
CA PRO A 46 -17.33 -1.25 -3.13
C PRO A 46 -16.53 -0.66 -4.29
N GLN A 47 -17.16 0.11 -5.19
CA GLN A 47 -16.51 0.75 -6.32
C GLN A 47 -15.51 1.83 -5.85
N ALA A 48 -15.88 2.64 -4.86
CA ALA A 48 -14.97 3.60 -4.23
C ALA A 48 -13.79 2.89 -3.56
N THR A 49 -14.04 1.74 -2.91
CA THR A 49 -13.01 0.91 -2.31
C THR A 49 -12.02 0.39 -3.35
N ALA A 50 -12.50 -0.14 -4.48
CA ALA A 50 -11.66 -0.60 -5.59
C ALA A 50 -10.85 0.56 -6.20
N ALA A 51 -11.47 1.72 -6.41
CA ALA A 51 -10.81 2.92 -6.93
C ALA A 51 -9.72 3.44 -5.98
N ALA A 52 -9.93 3.38 -4.66
CA ALA A 52 -8.92 3.74 -3.67
C ALA A 52 -7.72 2.77 -3.70
N VAL A 53 -7.96 1.45 -3.78
CA VAL A 53 -6.89 0.45 -3.93
C VAL A 53 -6.12 0.68 -5.22
N GLU A 54 -6.79 1.00 -6.32
CA GLU A 54 -6.16 1.31 -7.60
C GLU A 54 -5.29 2.58 -7.51
N GLN A 55 -5.82 3.67 -6.98
CA GLN A 55 -5.10 4.95 -6.85
C GLN A 55 -3.82 4.78 -6.03
N LEU A 56 -3.92 4.08 -4.89
CA LEU A 56 -2.79 3.81 -4.01
C LEU A 56 -1.83 2.75 -4.58
N GLY A 57 -2.32 1.90 -5.49
CA GLY A 57 -1.62 0.78 -6.09
C GLY A 57 -1.49 -0.45 -5.20
N TYR A 58 -1.70 -0.29 -3.89
CA TYR A 58 -1.84 -1.36 -2.90
C TYR A 58 -2.42 -0.80 -1.59
N VAL A 59 -3.03 -1.68 -0.80
CA VAL A 59 -3.45 -1.40 0.58
C VAL A 59 -2.95 -2.53 1.48
N GLN A 60 -1.98 -2.22 2.35
CA GLN A 60 -1.30 -3.22 3.17
C GLN A 60 -2.24 -3.89 4.17
N ILE A 61 -2.17 -5.21 4.25
CA ILE A 61 -2.88 -6.04 5.22
C ILE A 61 -1.95 -6.31 6.41
N ASP A 62 -2.39 -5.96 7.61
CA ASP A 62 -1.71 -6.32 8.84
C ASP A 62 -2.64 -6.99 9.85
N THR A 63 -2.07 -7.82 10.73
CA THR A 63 -2.81 -8.61 11.71
C THR A 63 -3.07 -7.86 13.00
N ILE A 64 -2.31 -6.80 13.29
CA ILE A 64 -2.44 -6.01 14.51
C ILE A 64 -3.81 -5.34 14.54
N ASN A 65 -4.53 -5.56 15.64
CA ASN A 65 -5.90 -5.11 15.85
C ASN A 65 -6.08 -4.42 17.21
N VAL A 66 -5.10 -3.59 17.57
CA VAL A 66 -5.15 -2.78 18.81
C VAL A 66 -6.19 -1.69 18.67
N ILE A 67 -6.31 -1.15 17.47
CA ILE A 67 -7.31 -0.19 17.04
C ILE A 67 -8.09 -0.86 15.91
N GLU A 68 -7.88 -0.45 14.68
CA GLU A 68 -8.40 -1.12 13.49
C GLU A 68 -7.25 -1.75 12.68
N ARG A 69 -7.54 -2.80 11.93
CA ARG A 69 -6.56 -3.35 10.99
C ARG A 69 -6.19 -2.34 9.94
N SER A 70 -4.92 -2.32 9.56
CA SER A 70 -4.35 -1.30 8.67
C SER A 70 -5.15 -1.08 7.40
N HIS A 71 -5.57 -2.14 6.71
CA HIS A 71 -6.30 -2.05 5.44
C HIS A 71 -7.64 -1.33 5.58
N HIS A 72 -8.40 -1.61 6.64
CA HIS A 72 -9.65 -0.90 6.91
C HIS A 72 -9.41 0.55 7.29
N HIS A 73 -8.36 0.82 8.09
CA HIS A 73 -7.99 2.17 8.50
C HIS A 73 -7.54 3.02 7.29
N ILE A 74 -6.68 2.47 6.40
CA ILE A 74 -6.21 3.14 5.19
C ILE A 74 -7.38 3.51 4.26
N LEU A 75 -8.34 2.62 4.09
CA LEU A 75 -9.53 2.87 3.27
C LEU A 75 -10.45 3.90 3.91
N TRP A 76 -10.70 3.79 5.21
CA TRP A 76 -11.52 4.74 5.95
C TRP A 76 -10.98 6.17 5.91
N SER A 77 -9.65 6.36 5.99
CA SER A 77 -9.06 7.71 5.92
C SER A 77 -9.27 8.39 4.57
N ARG A 78 -9.72 7.68 3.54
CA ARG A 78 -9.98 8.21 2.19
C ARG A 78 -11.43 8.08 1.75
N ILE A 79 -12.20 7.25 2.42
CA ILE A 79 -13.61 7.00 2.13
C ILE A 79 -14.37 7.18 3.45
N PRO A 80 -14.87 8.40 3.76
CA PRO A 80 -15.50 8.67 5.06
C PRO A 80 -16.69 7.77 5.41
N ALA A 81 -17.43 7.30 4.39
CA ALA A 81 -18.54 6.38 4.51
C ALA A 81 -18.12 4.89 4.38
N TYR A 82 -16.83 4.58 4.45
CA TYR A 82 -16.30 3.22 4.28
C TYR A 82 -16.89 2.22 5.28
N ARG A 83 -17.32 1.09 4.78
CA ARG A 83 -17.76 -0.07 5.56
C ARG A 83 -16.87 -1.27 5.25
N ARG A 84 -16.61 -2.11 6.25
CA ARG A 84 -15.81 -3.34 6.06
C ARG A 84 -16.41 -4.28 5.01
N ALA A 85 -17.76 -4.27 4.90
CA ALA A 85 -18.50 -5.00 3.88
C ALA A 85 -18.15 -4.57 2.44
N ASP A 86 -17.79 -3.30 2.22
CA ASP A 86 -17.45 -2.79 0.89
C ASP A 86 -16.16 -3.43 0.34
N LEU A 87 -15.14 -3.63 1.20
CA LEU A 87 -13.93 -4.36 0.82
C LEU A 87 -14.21 -5.85 0.60
N ARG A 88 -15.06 -6.45 1.42
CA ARG A 88 -15.49 -7.84 1.24
C ARG A 88 -16.21 -8.02 -0.10
N GLN A 89 -17.13 -7.12 -0.43
CA GLN A 89 -17.83 -7.11 -1.71
C GLN A 89 -16.83 -6.98 -2.88
N ALA A 90 -15.91 -6.02 -2.83
CA ALA A 90 -14.91 -5.78 -3.85
C ALA A 90 -13.99 -7.00 -4.07
N GLN A 91 -13.64 -7.74 -2.99
CA GLN A 91 -12.79 -8.93 -3.08
C GLN A 91 -13.56 -10.18 -3.54
N SER A 92 -14.70 -10.46 -2.90
CA SER A 92 -15.35 -11.78 -2.99
C SER A 92 -16.37 -11.88 -4.12
N VAL A 93 -17.10 -10.78 -4.40
CA VAL A 93 -18.19 -10.75 -5.37
C VAL A 93 -17.76 -10.05 -6.66
N ASP A 94 -17.35 -8.78 -6.57
CA ASP A 94 -16.93 -7.98 -7.72
C ASP A 94 -15.57 -8.43 -8.26
N LYS A 95 -14.76 -9.06 -7.40
CA LYS A 95 -13.40 -9.54 -7.70
C LYS A 95 -12.52 -8.44 -8.31
N SER A 96 -12.81 -7.18 -7.96
CA SER A 96 -12.11 -6.00 -8.43
C SER A 96 -10.76 -5.78 -7.75
N VAL A 97 -10.59 -6.39 -6.56
CA VAL A 97 -9.33 -6.45 -5.83
C VAL A 97 -9.02 -7.88 -5.41
N PHE A 98 -7.72 -8.21 -5.29
CA PHE A 98 -7.27 -9.50 -4.76
C PHE A 98 -6.07 -9.31 -3.84
N GLU A 99 -5.74 -10.35 -3.06
CA GLU A 99 -4.58 -10.32 -2.17
C GLU A 99 -3.35 -10.84 -2.86
N TYR A 100 -2.26 -10.08 -2.78
CA TYR A 100 -0.93 -10.58 -3.13
C TYR A 100 0.18 -9.79 -2.43
N TRP A 101 1.43 -10.24 -2.61
CA TRP A 101 2.60 -9.59 -2.04
C TRP A 101 3.06 -8.42 -2.90
N THR A 102 3.25 -7.29 -2.21
CA THR A 102 4.04 -6.14 -2.68
C THR A 102 5.33 -6.11 -1.84
N HIS A 103 5.58 -5.08 -1.05
CA HIS A 103 6.59 -5.12 0.02
C HIS A 103 6.07 -5.88 1.25
N ALA A 104 4.76 -6.03 1.38
CA ALA A 104 4.02 -6.80 2.36
C ALA A 104 2.76 -7.38 1.71
N LEU A 105 2.05 -8.27 2.41
CA LEU A 105 0.75 -8.76 1.94
C LEU A 105 -0.22 -7.59 1.82
N SER A 106 -0.87 -7.45 0.69
CA SER A 106 -1.69 -6.29 0.35
C SER A 106 -2.90 -6.67 -0.50
N TYR A 107 -3.96 -5.85 -0.43
CA TYR A 107 -4.94 -5.77 -1.50
C TYR A 107 -4.36 -4.99 -2.66
N VAL A 108 -4.51 -5.53 -3.87
CA VAL A 108 -4.07 -4.94 -5.14
C VAL A 108 -5.19 -5.03 -6.17
N PRO A 109 -5.24 -4.16 -7.20
CA PRO A 109 -6.28 -4.22 -8.23
C PRO A 109 -6.20 -5.52 -9.02
N SER A 110 -7.33 -6.19 -9.26
CA SER A 110 -7.35 -7.45 -10.02
C SER A 110 -6.95 -7.27 -11.49
N LYS A 111 -7.19 -6.12 -12.08
CA LYS A 111 -6.72 -5.77 -13.43
C LYS A 111 -5.19 -5.77 -13.57
N ASP A 112 -4.48 -5.61 -12.44
CA ASP A 112 -3.02 -5.59 -12.41
C ASP A 112 -2.41 -6.98 -12.21
N LEU A 113 -3.22 -8.04 -12.11
CA LEU A 113 -2.78 -9.41 -11.82
C LEU A 113 -1.65 -9.89 -12.74
N ARG A 114 -1.69 -9.51 -14.04
CA ARG A 114 -0.67 -9.90 -15.00
C ARG A 114 0.76 -9.52 -14.60
N PHE A 115 0.92 -8.45 -13.81
CA PHE A 115 2.22 -7.96 -13.34
C PHE A 115 2.76 -8.75 -12.13
N PHE A 116 1.90 -9.54 -11.46
CA PHE A 116 2.27 -10.41 -10.36
C PHE A 116 2.56 -11.84 -10.80
N ILE A 117 2.05 -12.27 -11.96
CA ILE A 117 2.27 -13.63 -12.50
C ILE A 117 3.78 -13.98 -12.65
N PRO A 118 4.69 -13.08 -13.07
CA PRO A 118 6.11 -13.41 -13.12
C PRO A 118 6.68 -13.84 -11.76
N ALA A 119 6.33 -13.15 -10.66
CA ALA A 119 6.74 -13.53 -9.31
C ALA A 119 6.13 -14.89 -8.88
N MET A 120 4.86 -15.14 -9.20
CA MET A 120 4.21 -16.44 -8.96
C MET A 120 4.94 -17.58 -9.67
N LYS A 121 5.31 -17.38 -10.94
CA LYS A 121 6.08 -18.36 -11.73
C LYS A 121 7.49 -18.57 -11.16
N MET A 122 8.15 -17.51 -10.71
CA MET A 122 9.46 -17.60 -10.05
C MET A 122 9.37 -18.47 -8.79
N HIS A 123 8.41 -18.20 -7.90
CA HIS A 123 8.19 -19.01 -6.70
C HIS A 123 7.86 -20.47 -7.02
N LYS A 124 7.16 -20.73 -8.12
CA LYS A 124 6.87 -22.11 -8.56
C LYS A 124 8.13 -22.84 -9.05
N ARG A 125 9.05 -22.13 -9.73
CA ARG A 125 10.27 -22.72 -10.31
C ARG A 125 11.38 -22.89 -9.26
N GLU A 126 11.60 -21.86 -8.46
CA GLU A 126 12.74 -21.77 -7.52
C GLU A 126 12.39 -22.23 -6.11
N GLY A 127 11.09 -22.43 -5.83
CA GLY A 127 10.59 -22.64 -4.48
C GLY A 127 10.61 -21.34 -3.66
N HIS A 128 10.28 -21.46 -2.40
CA HIS A 128 10.30 -20.35 -1.48
C HIS A 128 10.88 -20.78 -0.14
N ARG A 129 11.93 -20.10 0.35
CA ARG A 129 12.70 -20.44 1.56
C ARG A 129 11.86 -20.71 2.82
N TRP A 130 10.65 -20.14 2.89
CA TRP A 130 9.75 -20.32 4.04
C TRP A 130 8.89 -21.58 3.97
N PHE A 131 8.96 -22.35 2.87
CA PHE A 131 8.10 -23.49 2.63
C PHE A 131 8.91 -24.74 2.22
N GLY A 132 10.20 -24.82 2.65
CA GLY A 132 11.09 -25.93 2.30
C GLY A 132 10.58 -27.28 2.76
N ALA A 133 9.89 -27.34 3.92
CA ALA A 133 9.33 -28.58 4.44
C ALA A 133 7.91 -28.90 3.90
N VAL A 134 7.36 -28.11 2.94
CA VAL A 134 6.08 -28.45 2.30
C VAL A 134 6.33 -29.56 1.28
N THR A 135 5.74 -30.73 1.51
CA THR A 135 5.88 -31.86 0.61
C THR A 135 4.94 -31.77 -0.59
N PRO A 136 5.26 -32.45 -1.72
CA PRO A 136 4.32 -32.59 -2.81
C PRO A 136 3.01 -33.29 -2.41
N ALA A 137 3.04 -34.16 -1.39
CA ALA A 137 1.85 -34.82 -0.85
C ALA A 137 0.92 -33.83 -0.15
N ASP A 138 1.46 -32.92 0.68
CA ASP A 138 0.69 -31.86 1.33
C ASP A 138 -0.01 -30.95 0.30
N THR A 139 0.74 -30.55 -0.72
CA THR A 139 0.21 -29.73 -1.81
C THR A 139 -0.91 -30.46 -2.58
N ARG A 140 -0.70 -31.75 -2.93
CA ARG A 140 -1.73 -32.56 -3.60
C ARG A 140 -2.98 -32.74 -2.73
N LYS A 141 -2.81 -32.94 -1.40
CA LYS A 141 -3.93 -33.03 -0.43
C LYS A 141 -4.81 -31.78 -0.51
N VAL A 142 -4.25 -30.60 -0.27
CA VAL A 142 -5.04 -29.36 -0.25
C VAL A 142 -5.65 -29.00 -1.59
N LEU A 143 -4.95 -29.22 -2.70
CA LEU A 143 -5.48 -28.95 -4.03
C LEU A 143 -6.61 -29.93 -4.42
N ARG A 144 -6.57 -31.20 -3.97
CA ARG A 144 -7.65 -32.17 -4.16
C ARG A 144 -8.90 -31.72 -3.43
N LEU A 145 -8.76 -31.29 -2.16
CA LEU A 145 -9.88 -30.75 -1.38
C LEU A 145 -10.52 -29.54 -2.06
N LEU A 146 -9.72 -28.56 -2.48
CA LEU A 146 -10.21 -27.37 -3.18
C LEU A 146 -10.90 -27.69 -4.52
N ARG A 147 -10.46 -28.74 -5.23
CA ARG A 147 -11.14 -29.19 -6.46
C ARG A 147 -12.49 -29.85 -6.17
N ARG A 148 -12.53 -30.68 -5.15
CA ARG A 148 -13.73 -31.45 -4.77
C ARG A 148 -14.78 -30.58 -4.08
N ASP A 149 -14.37 -29.82 -3.05
CA ASP A 149 -15.28 -29.18 -2.11
C ASP A 149 -15.45 -27.66 -2.38
N GLY A 150 -14.65 -27.09 -3.28
CA GLY A 150 -14.69 -25.67 -3.56
C GLY A 150 -13.80 -24.83 -2.63
N ALA A 151 -14.29 -23.63 -2.27
CA ALA A 151 -13.55 -22.74 -1.40
C ALA A 151 -13.51 -23.28 0.05
N LEU A 152 -12.31 -23.23 0.67
CA LEU A 152 -12.06 -23.80 1.99
C LEU A 152 -11.27 -22.82 2.88
N THR A 153 -11.54 -22.88 4.16
CA THR A 153 -10.70 -22.28 5.20
C THR A 153 -9.75 -23.34 5.79
N ILE A 154 -8.76 -22.90 6.57
CA ILE A 154 -7.89 -23.86 7.30
C ILE A 154 -8.66 -24.66 8.35
N ARG A 155 -9.86 -24.24 8.74
CA ARG A 155 -10.70 -24.94 9.71
C ARG A 155 -11.42 -26.15 9.10
N ASP A 156 -11.59 -26.13 7.77
CA ASP A 156 -12.25 -27.19 7.01
C ASP A 156 -11.27 -28.31 6.62
N ILE A 157 -9.99 -28.15 6.98
CA ILE A 157 -8.94 -29.13 6.72
C ILE A 157 -8.41 -29.66 8.03
N ASP A 158 -8.60 -30.94 8.25
CA ASP A 158 -8.02 -31.65 9.38
C ASP A 158 -6.59 -32.09 9.09
N ASP A 159 -5.67 -31.76 9.99
CA ASP A 159 -4.27 -32.20 9.98
C ASP A 159 -4.01 -33.00 11.26
N ASP A 160 -4.01 -34.31 11.17
CA ASP A 160 -3.85 -35.24 12.31
C ASP A 160 -2.48 -35.10 12.98
N VAL A 161 -1.45 -34.67 12.24
CA VAL A 161 -0.08 -34.56 12.73
C VAL A 161 0.43 -33.14 12.57
N LEU A 162 0.70 -32.48 13.72
CA LEU A 162 1.38 -31.18 13.76
C LEU A 162 2.89 -31.38 13.63
N THR A 163 3.52 -30.56 12.81
CA THR A 163 4.96 -30.57 12.60
C THR A 163 5.65 -29.42 13.35
N GLU A 164 6.95 -29.49 13.50
CA GLU A 164 7.74 -28.39 14.06
C GLU A 164 7.75 -27.16 13.14
N LYS A 165 7.98 -26.00 13.73
CA LYS A 165 8.10 -24.75 13.00
C LYS A 165 9.51 -24.62 12.41
N GLU A 166 9.59 -24.34 11.13
CA GLU A 166 10.86 -24.02 10.44
C GLU A 166 11.38 -22.62 10.80
N HIS A 167 10.48 -21.71 11.18
CA HIS A 167 10.80 -20.35 11.63
C HIS A 167 9.67 -19.80 12.51
N LEU A 168 9.93 -18.69 13.20
CA LEU A 168 9.02 -18.09 14.19
C LEU A 168 7.58 -17.90 13.67
N TRP A 169 7.42 -17.57 12.41
CA TRP A 169 6.12 -17.28 11.78
C TRP A 169 5.50 -18.48 11.06
N ALA A 170 6.20 -19.62 11.02
CA ALA A 170 5.69 -20.82 10.37
C ALA A 170 4.49 -21.41 11.12
N SER A 171 3.57 -22.03 10.37
CA SER A 171 2.49 -22.81 10.94
C SER A 171 2.96 -24.21 11.32
N ARG A 172 2.42 -24.78 12.38
CA ARG A 172 2.60 -26.20 12.71
C ARG A 172 1.73 -27.13 11.86
N LYS A 173 0.70 -26.60 11.18
CA LYS A 173 -0.21 -27.36 10.31
C LYS A 173 0.38 -27.48 8.90
N PRO A 174 0.69 -28.70 8.39
CA PRO A 174 1.19 -28.92 7.03
C PRO A 174 0.27 -28.35 5.95
N SER A 175 -1.06 -28.58 6.06
CA SER A 175 -2.05 -28.06 5.12
C SER A 175 -2.06 -26.53 5.05
N LYS A 176 -1.85 -25.84 6.17
CA LYS A 176 -1.76 -24.36 6.16
C LYS A 176 -0.52 -23.88 5.42
N ARG A 177 0.62 -24.55 5.57
CA ARG A 177 1.85 -24.25 4.84
C ARG A 177 1.69 -24.52 3.34
N ALA A 178 1.05 -25.65 2.99
CA ALA A 178 0.75 -26.00 1.61
C ALA A 178 -0.20 -24.99 0.93
N LEU A 179 -1.24 -24.53 1.63
CA LEU A 179 -2.11 -23.45 1.14
C LEU A 179 -1.35 -22.15 0.94
N GLN A 180 -0.45 -21.80 1.85
CA GLN A 180 0.40 -20.61 1.72
C GLN A 180 1.33 -20.72 0.50
N LEU A 181 2.00 -21.85 0.31
CA LEU A 181 2.83 -22.09 -0.88
C LEU A 181 2.00 -22.00 -2.16
N ALA A 182 0.84 -22.66 -2.20
CA ALA A 182 -0.07 -22.60 -3.34
C ALA A 182 -0.56 -21.16 -3.64
N PHE A 183 -0.71 -20.32 -2.62
CA PHE A 183 -1.00 -18.90 -2.76
C PHE A 183 0.19 -18.13 -3.36
N TYR A 184 1.43 -18.34 -2.87
CA TYR A 184 2.62 -17.70 -3.42
C TYR A 184 2.87 -18.06 -4.89
N THR A 185 2.56 -19.31 -5.26
CA THR A 185 2.70 -19.80 -6.64
C THR A 185 1.53 -19.45 -7.56
N GLY A 186 0.51 -18.74 -7.05
CA GLY A 186 -0.66 -18.32 -7.82
C GLY A 186 -1.59 -19.47 -8.23
N VAL A 187 -1.48 -20.64 -7.60
CA VAL A 187 -2.41 -21.76 -7.83
C VAL A 187 -3.74 -21.51 -7.11
N VAL A 188 -3.67 -20.90 -5.92
CA VAL A 188 -4.84 -20.47 -5.15
C VAL A 188 -4.80 -18.98 -4.89
N THR A 189 -5.97 -18.40 -4.66
CA THR A 189 -6.15 -17.03 -4.17
C THR A 189 -6.94 -17.03 -2.87
N ILE A 190 -6.98 -15.88 -2.20
CA ILE A 190 -7.88 -15.65 -1.07
C ILE A 190 -9.18 -15.09 -1.64
N SER A 191 -10.21 -15.92 -1.68
CA SER A 191 -11.51 -15.53 -2.23
C SER A 191 -12.32 -14.66 -1.26
N GLU A 192 -12.08 -14.81 0.04
CA GLU A 192 -12.79 -14.06 1.08
C GLU A 192 -11.97 -14.02 2.38
N ARG A 193 -12.24 -12.99 3.20
CA ARG A 193 -11.81 -12.94 4.59
C ARG A 193 -12.99 -12.75 5.54
N ASN A 194 -12.98 -13.53 6.63
CA ASN A 194 -13.78 -13.23 7.81
C ASN A 194 -12.80 -12.83 8.93
N GLY A 195 -12.66 -11.55 9.17
CA GLY A 195 -11.58 -11.02 10.00
C GLY A 195 -10.21 -11.40 9.42
N MET A 196 -9.45 -12.26 10.13
CA MET A 196 -8.15 -12.78 9.63
C MET A 196 -8.23 -14.22 9.13
N LEU A 197 -9.37 -14.88 9.25
CA LEU A 197 -9.59 -16.20 8.66
C LEU A 197 -9.69 -16.05 7.13
N LYS A 198 -8.82 -16.75 6.44
CA LYS A 198 -8.75 -16.77 4.98
C LYS A 198 -9.59 -17.91 4.42
N THR A 199 -10.39 -17.63 3.41
CA THR A 199 -11.00 -18.63 2.55
C THR A 199 -10.16 -18.73 1.29
N TYR A 200 -9.64 -19.93 1.01
CA TYR A 200 -8.81 -20.22 -0.15
C TYR A 200 -9.68 -20.82 -1.26
N GLN A 201 -9.43 -20.41 -2.50
CA GLN A 201 -10.06 -20.97 -3.70
C GLN A 201 -9.01 -21.15 -4.80
N LEU A 202 -9.20 -22.10 -5.71
CA LEU A 202 -8.40 -22.17 -6.93
C LEU A 202 -8.49 -20.85 -7.69
N MET A 203 -7.36 -20.27 -8.05
CA MET A 203 -7.32 -18.95 -8.71
C MET A 203 -8.11 -18.98 -10.03
N ALA A 204 -7.98 -20.04 -10.81
CA ALA A 204 -8.73 -20.22 -12.05
C ALA A 204 -10.25 -20.17 -11.82
N ARG A 205 -10.74 -20.92 -10.81
CA ARG A 205 -12.16 -20.95 -10.46
C ARG A 205 -12.66 -19.62 -9.91
N HIS A 206 -11.87 -18.97 -9.06
CA HIS A 206 -12.24 -17.67 -8.49
C HIS A 206 -12.44 -16.61 -9.57
N PHE A 207 -11.54 -16.55 -10.55
CA PHE A 207 -11.62 -15.58 -11.65
C PHE A 207 -12.39 -16.10 -12.88
N GLY A 208 -12.89 -17.34 -12.84
CA GLY A 208 -13.67 -17.94 -13.93
C GLY A 208 -12.82 -18.32 -15.17
N TRP A 209 -11.50 -18.60 -14.98
CA TRP A 209 -10.61 -19.00 -16.10
C TRP A 209 -10.68 -20.50 -16.45
N ASP A 210 -11.46 -21.26 -15.71
CA ASP A 210 -11.84 -22.63 -16.01
C ASP A 210 -13.01 -22.70 -17.00
N ASP A 211 -13.63 -21.57 -17.31
CA ASP A 211 -14.56 -21.43 -18.43
C ASP A 211 -13.79 -21.15 -19.74
N ALA A 212 -14.15 -21.87 -20.81
CA ALA A 212 -13.52 -21.74 -22.12
C ALA A 212 -13.64 -20.33 -22.73
N ALA A 213 -14.62 -19.54 -22.30
CA ALA A 213 -14.83 -18.16 -22.74
C ALA A 213 -13.91 -17.14 -22.03
N ASN A 214 -13.25 -17.52 -20.94
CA ASN A 214 -12.47 -16.59 -20.10
C ASN A 214 -11.08 -17.17 -19.81
N THR A 215 -10.04 -16.55 -20.33
CA THR A 215 -8.67 -17.03 -20.19
C THR A 215 -7.87 -16.24 -19.16
N ALA A 216 -6.96 -16.91 -18.47
CA ALA A 216 -6.02 -16.26 -17.55
C ALA A 216 -5.17 -15.21 -18.29
N PRO A 217 -4.90 -14.06 -17.66
CA PRO A 217 -4.11 -13.02 -18.29
C PRO A 217 -2.69 -13.51 -18.59
N LYS A 218 -2.14 -13.07 -19.72
CA LYS A 218 -0.76 -13.35 -20.09
C LYS A 218 0.18 -12.64 -19.10
N ALA A 219 1.19 -13.37 -18.61
CA ALA A 219 2.22 -12.81 -17.75
C ALA A 219 2.90 -11.61 -18.41
N ALA A 220 3.11 -10.54 -17.64
CA ALA A 220 3.86 -9.39 -18.09
C ALA A 220 5.35 -9.75 -18.25
N SER A 221 6.02 -9.14 -19.24
CA SER A 221 7.49 -9.16 -19.36
C SER A 221 8.15 -8.35 -18.24
N ALA A 222 9.44 -8.57 -18.03
CA ALA A 222 10.21 -7.80 -17.04
C ALA A 222 10.16 -6.27 -17.29
N ARG A 223 10.15 -5.86 -18.56
CA ARG A 223 10.01 -4.44 -18.94
C ARG A 223 8.62 -3.90 -18.58
N GLU A 224 7.56 -4.65 -18.88
CA GLU A 224 6.19 -4.26 -18.50
C GLU A 224 6.02 -4.17 -16.99
N VAL A 225 6.60 -5.10 -16.22
CA VAL A 225 6.59 -5.05 -14.74
C VAL A 225 7.31 -3.79 -14.25
N ALA A 226 8.49 -3.47 -14.78
CA ALA A 226 9.23 -2.26 -14.40
C ALA A 226 8.44 -0.98 -14.75
N THR A 227 7.81 -0.94 -15.93
CA THR A 227 6.93 0.15 -16.34
C THR A 227 5.74 0.30 -15.39
N TYR A 228 5.07 -0.80 -15.07
CA TYR A 228 3.97 -0.82 -14.10
C TYR A 228 4.39 -0.28 -12.73
N LEU A 229 5.55 -0.68 -12.20
CA LEU A 229 6.05 -0.20 -10.90
C LEU A 229 6.30 1.31 -10.91
N LEU A 230 6.89 1.85 -11.98
CA LEU A 230 7.10 3.28 -12.15
C LEU A 230 5.78 4.03 -12.24
N ASP A 231 4.86 3.59 -13.11
CA ASP A 231 3.56 4.26 -13.31
C ASP A 231 2.67 4.18 -12.07
N ARG A 232 2.69 3.06 -11.36
CA ARG A 232 2.02 2.91 -10.07
C ARG A 232 2.55 3.92 -9.04
N ALA A 233 3.87 4.05 -8.95
CA ALA A 233 4.48 5.01 -8.03
C ALA A 233 4.18 6.46 -8.41
N LEU A 234 4.27 6.83 -9.69
CA LEU A 234 3.91 8.16 -10.19
C LEU A 234 2.44 8.50 -9.88
N ARG A 235 1.51 7.56 -10.07
CA ARG A 235 0.10 7.73 -9.72
C ARG A 235 -0.11 7.94 -8.23
N ALA A 236 0.52 7.11 -7.39
CA ALA A 236 0.28 7.11 -5.95
C ALA A 236 1.09 8.15 -5.18
N GLN A 237 2.16 8.68 -5.77
CA GLN A 237 3.11 9.55 -5.06
C GLN A 237 3.28 10.92 -5.71
N GLY A 238 2.95 11.06 -7.01
CA GLY A 238 3.15 12.29 -7.81
C GLY A 238 4.62 12.63 -8.06
N LEU A 239 5.39 12.77 -7.00
CA LEU A 239 6.84 12.95 -6.99
C LEU A 239 7.51 11.64 -6.55
N VAL A 240 8.46 11.11 -7.29
CA VAL A 240 9.09 9.81 -7.03
C VAL A 240 10.61 9.88 -6.95
N SER A 241 11.21 8.93 -6.24
CA SER A 241 12.65 8.62 -6.27
C SER A 241 12.84 7.12 -6.50
N LEU A 242 14.04 6.67 -6.84
CA LEU A 242 14.31 5.23 -6.96
C LEU A 242 13.97 4.47 -5.69
N ASP A 243 14.28 5.05 -4.52
CA ASP A 243 13.98 4.43 -3.23
C ASP A 243 12.48 4.34 -2.96
N SER A 244 11.70 5.32 -3.43
CA SER A 244 10.24 5.31 -3.23
C SER A 244 9.52 4.35 -4.17
N ILE A 245 10.01 4.19 -5.41
CA ILE A 245 9.46 3.25 -6.39
C ILE A 245 9.79 1.81 -5.98
N CYS A 246 11.08 1.57 -5.64
CA CYS A 246 11.65 0.27 -5.33
C CYS A 246 11.69 0.02 -3.81
N HIS A 247 10.64 0.41 -3.09
CA HIS A 247 10.59 0.23 -1.65
C HIS A 247 10.75 -1.25 -1.26
N LEU A 248 11.86 -1.57 -0.54
CA LEU A 248 12.26 -2.93 -0.17
C LEU A 248 12.53 -3.88 -1.37
N ASP A 249 12.70 -3.33 -2.58
CA ASP A 249 13.01 -4.08 -3.81
C ASP A 249 14.24 -3.49 -4.53
N ALA A 250 15.41 -3.64 -3.92
CA ALA A 250 16.66 -3.12 -4.48
C ALA A 250 17.03 -3.70 -5.87
N PRO A 251 16.76 -4.99 -6.20
CA PRO A 251 17.07 -5.55 -7.51
C PRO A 251 16.39 -4.82 -8.67
N SER A 252 15.20 -4.26 -8.48
CA SER A 252 14.47 -3.55 -9.53
C SER A 252 15.03 -2.19 -9.90
N LYS A 253 15.91 -1.58 -9.07
CA LYS A 253 16.38 -0.20 -9.25
C LYS A 253 17.07 0.06 -10.60
N ALA A 254 17.92 -0.86 -11.07
CA ALA A 254 18.64 -0.66 -12.32
C ALA A 254 17.71 -0.60 -13.55
N ALA A 255 16.68 -1.43 -13.58
CA ALA A 255 15.69 -1.42 -14.66
C ALA A 255 14.83 -0.15 -14.62
N ILE A 256 14.38 0.24 -13.41
CA ILE A 256 13.59 1.46 -13.21
C ILE A 256 14.39 2.71 -13.57
N ARG A 257 15.67 2.80 -13.20
CA ARG A 257 16.53 3.93 -13.56
C ARG A 257 16.59 4.11 -15.09
N ARG A 258 16.85 3.05 -15.84
CA ARG A 258 16.87 3.11 -17.32
C ARG A 258 15.54 3.62 -17.91
N LEU A 259 14.41 3.22 -17.34
CA LEU A 259 13.10 3.71 -17.77
C LEU A 259 12.91 5.20 -17.47
N ILE A 260 13.29 5.64 -16.27
CA ILE A 260 13.23 7.05 -15.89
C ILE A 260 14.08 7.90 -16.85
N GLU A 261 15.33 7.50 -17.08
CA GLU A 261 16.22 8.21 -18.00
C GLU A 261 15.66 8.27 -19.44
N ALA A 262 15.03 7.20 -19.91
CA ALA A 262 14.37 7.20 -21.22
C ALA A 262 13.17 8.17 -21.25
N ARG A 263 12.34 8.18 -20.20
CA ARG A 263 11.19 9.10 -20.09
C ARG A 263 11.59 10.55 -19.89
N VAL A 264 12.71 10.81 -19.20
CA VAL A 264 13.26 12.18 -19.09
C VAL A 264 13.74 12.68 -20.47
N ARG A 265 14.44 11.83 -21.24
CA ARG A 265 14.82 12.19 -22.62
C ARG A 265 13.61 12.43 -23.55
N ALA A 266 12.51 11.71 -23.31
CA ALA A 266 11.26 11.87 -24.06
C ALA A 266 10.41 13.08 -23.57
N GLY A 267 10.80 13.76 -22.49
CA GLY A 267 10.02 14.84 -21.90
C GLY A 267 8.80 14.40 -21.10
N GLU A 268 8.64 13.08 -20.87
CA GLU A 268 7.51 12.52 -20.09
C GLU A 268 7.72 12.66 -18.57
N LEU A 269 8.98 12.82 -18.14
CA LEU A 269 9.37 13.08 -16.76
C LEU A 269 10.34 14.26 -16.69
N ALA A 270 10.18 15.08 -15.67
CA ALA A 270 11.09 16.16 -15.33
C ALA A 270 11.92 15.78 -14.09
N PRO A 271 13.26 16.02 -14.09
CA PRO A 271 14.06 15.91 -12.90
C PRO A 271 13.73 17.06 -11.93
N VAL A 272 13.71 16.75 -10.64
CA VAL A 272 13.30 17.67 -9.57
C VAL A 272 14.39 17.80 -8.53
N ALA A 273 14.79 19.04 -8.23
CA ALA A 273 15.65 19.40 -7.10
C ALA A 273 14.78 19.68 -5.87
N LEU A 274 14.57 18.65 -5.06
CA LEU A 274 13.76 18.77 -3.84
C LEU A 274 14.59 19.37 -2.69
N GLU A 275 14.03 20.40 -2.05
CA GLU A 275 14.59 21.01 -0.85
C GLU A 275 14.91 19.95 0.24
N GLY A 276 16.15 19.96 0.74
CA GLY A 276 16.60 19.07 1.82
C GLY A 276 16.83 17.61 1.42
N ALA A 277 16.65 17.24 0.14
CA ALA A 277 16.89 15.87 -0.33
C ALA A 277 18.37 15.51 -0.52
N GLY A 278 19.30 16.48 -0.43
CA GLY A 278 20.71 16.26 -0.66
C GLY A 278 21.00 15.72 -2.07
N LYS A 279 21.63 14.55 -2.15
CA LYS A 279 21.94 13.88 -3.43
C LYS A 279 20.83 12.98 -3.96
N GLN A 280 19.70 12.87 -3.27
CA GLN A 280 18.61 12.00 -3.70
C GLN A 280 17.87 12.62 -4.89
N GLU A 281 17.90 11.93 -6.02
CA GLU A 281 17.22 12.35 -7.24
C GLU A 281 15.71 12.10 -7.13
N HIS A 282 14.94 13.04 -7.65
CA HIS A 282 13.49 12.96 -7.72
C HIS A 282 13.00 13.28 -9.12
N TRP A 283 11.84 12.74 -9.47
CA TRP A 283 11.19 12.96 -10.77
C TRP A 283 9.69 13.08 -10.59
N ALA A 284 9.07 13.89 -11.43
CA ALA A 284 7.62 14.02 -11.53
C ALA A 284 7.22 14.14 -13.00
N ARG A 285 5.95 13.99 -13.28
CA ARG A 285 5.41 14.36 -14.58
C ARG A 285 5.31 15.87 -14.71
N PRO A 286 5.55 16.48 -15.90
CA PRO A 286 5.43 17.92 -16.08
C PRO A 286 4.08 18.48 -15.60
N GLU A 287 2.98 17.82 -15.96
CA GLU A 287 1.63 18.23 -15.55
C GLU A 287 1.42 18.20 -14.03
N THR A 288 2.17 17.38 -13.29
CA THR A 288 2.13 17.36 -11.82
C THR A 288 2.79 18.61 -11.24
N LEU A 289 3.86 19.08 -11.87
CA LEU A 289 4.59 20.29 -11.44
C LEU A 289 3.86 21.59 -11.80
N GLU A 290 3.08 21.58 -12.86
CA GLU A 290 2.21 22.69 -13.24
C GLU A 290 0.99 22.84 -12.34
N ASN A 291 0.55 21.73 -11.70
CA ASN A 291 -0.69 21.65 -10.91
C ASN A 291 -0.41 21.19 -9.48
N ILE A 292 0.44 21.90 -8.73
CA ILE A 292 0.83 21.53 -7.36
C ILE A 292 -0.38 21.57 -6.39
N GLY A 293 -1.31 22.48 -6.61
CA GLY A 293 -2.48 22.66 -5.77
C GLY A 293 -2.23 23.56 -4.55
N GLU A 294 -3.29 23.88 -3.85
CA GLU A 294 -3.26 24.66 -2.61
C GLU A 294 -3.28 23.73 -1.39
N ALA A 295 -2.98 24.30 -0.22
CA ALA A 295 -3.12 23.56 1.04
C ALA A 295 -4.59 23.24 1.30
N SER A 296 -4.88 21.98 1.64
CA SER A 296 -6.22 21.59 2.11
C SER A 296 -6.42 22.09 3.55
N SER A 297 -6.72 23.38 3.68
CA SER A 297 -6.99 23.98 4.97
C SER A 297 -8.25 23.36 5.58
N GLY A 298 -8.15 22.80 6.74
CA GLY A 298 -9.30 22.30 7.48
C GLY A 298 -9.43 20.78 7.57
N LEU A 299 -8.80 19.98 6.72
CA LEU A 299 -8.85 18.52 6.83
C LEU A 299 -7.91 18.00 7.92
N VAL A 300 -8.41 17.02 8.65
CA VAL A 300 -7.63 16.24 9.62
C VAL A 300 -7.78 14.77 9.28
N HIS A 301 -6.67 14.04 9.26
CA HIS A 301 -6.66 12.60 9.07
C HIS A 301 -5.84 11.93 10.16
N ILE A 302 -6.40 10.90 10.77
CA ILE A 302 -5.67 9.99 11.65
C ILE A 302 -5.19 8.83 10.79
N LEU A 303 -3.88 8.69 10.61
CA LEU A 303 -3.32 7.74 9.65
C LEU A 303 -2.86 6.45 10.33
N SER A 304 -2.98 5.33 9.60
CA SER A 304 -2.37 4.06 10.01
C SER A 304 -0.84 4.14 9.94
N PRO A 305 -0.08 3.47 10.83
CA PRO A 305 1.37 3.32 10.69
C PRO A 305 1.81 2.62 9.40
N PHE A 306 0.88 1.92 8.74
CA PHE A 306 1.08 1.20 7.47
C PHE A 306 0.47 1.93 6.27
N ASP A 307 -0.02 3.16 6.48
CA ASP A 307 -0.51 4.01 5.40
C ASP A 307 0.60 4.24 4.36
N PRO A 308 0.31 4.23 3.05
CA PRO A 308 1.30 4.53 2.00
C PRO A 308 2.03 5.87 2.20
N LEU A 309 1.40 6.85 2.87
CA LEU A 309 2.05 8.11 3.26
C LEU A 309 3.07 7.93 4.39
N VAL A 310 2.94 6.89 5.22
CA VAL A 310 3.72 6.70 6.46
C VAL A 310 4.75 5.59 6.34
N ILE A 311 4.45 4.50 5.63
CA ILE A 311 5.25 3.27 5.61
C ILE A 311 6.69 3.49 5.11
N GLN A 312 6.90 4.41 4.19
CA GLN A 312 8.22 4.81 3.71
C GLN A 312 8.84 5.88 4.64
N ARG A 313 9.19 5.50 5.86
CA ARG A 313 9.53 6.40 6.98
C ARG A 313 10.56 7.48 6.66
N LYS A 314 11.64 7.13 5.93
CA LYS A 314 12.65 8.10 5.49
C LYS A 314 12.06 9.17 4.57
N ARG A 315 11.12 8.79 3.71
CA ARG A 315 10.41 9.71 2.85
C ARG A 315 9.47 10.62 3.67
N THR A 316 8.72 10.05 4.60
CA THR A 316 7.86 10.82 5.52
C THR A 316 8.69 11.82 6.34
N GLU A 317 9.87 11.41 6.82
CA GLU A 317 10.78 12.29 7.54
C GLU A 317 11.34 13.41 6.66
N LEU A 318 11.76 13.10 5.41
CA LEU A 318 12.25 14.10 4.45
C LEU A 318 11.19 15.18 4.17
N PHE A 319 9.95 14.78 3.93
CA PHE A 319 8.86 15.67 3.50
C PHE A 319 8.25 16.43 4.68
N PHE A 320 8.00 15.76 5.81
CA PHE A 320 7.24 16.31 6.94
C PHE A 320 8.11 16.64 8.17
N GLY A 321 9.41 16.29 8.17
CA GLY A 321 10.24 16.38 9.37
C GLY A 321 9.79 15.44 10.50
N TYR A 322 8.94 14.48 10.21
CA TYR A 322 8.38 13.55 11.18
C TYR A 322 8.98 12.14 11.04
N GLY A 323 9.85 11.77 11.96
CA GLY A 323 10.44 10.44 12.07
C GLY A 323 9.49 9.45 12.73
N HIS A 324 8.61 8.81 11.96
CA HIS A 324 7.67 7.83 12.49
C HIS A 324 8.39 6.60 13.06
N ARG A 325 7.99 6.18 14.28
CA ARG A 325 8.47 4.95 14.92
C ARG A 325 7.32 3.98 15.14
N PHE A 326 7.50 2.75 14.64
CA PHE A 326 6.59 1.65 14.93
C PHE A 326 7.12 0.90 16.15
N GLU A 327 6.47 1.10 17.31
CA GLU A 327 7.02 0.70 18.60
C GLU A 327 6.29 -0.50 19.25
N ALA A 328 5.46 -1.22 18.49
CA ALA A 328 4.73 -2.39 18.99
C ALA A 328 5.64 -3.50 19.56
N TYR A 329 6.88 -3.59 19.05
CA TYR A 329 7.89 -4.57 19.51
C TYR A 329 8.97 -3.96 20.41
N VAL A 330 8.83 -2.68 20.78
CA VAL A 330 9.75 -1.96 21.68
C VAL A 330 9.26 -2.10 23.11
N PRO A 331 10.14 -2.38 24.11
CA PRO A 331 9.78 -2.37 25.51
C PRO A 331 9.11 -1.04 25.92
N LYS A 332 8.13 -1.11 26.82
CA LYS A 332 7.24 0.02 27.16
C LYS A 332 8.01 1.28 27.55
N GLU A 333 9.05 1.12 28.35
CA GLU A 333 9.90 2.20 28.91
C GLU A 333 10.76 2.90 27.85
N LYS A 334 10.98 2.26 26.69
CA LYS A 334 11.78 2.79 25.57
C LYS A 334 10.93 3.42 24.46
N ARG A 335 9.59 3.40 24.58
CA ARG A 335 8.69 3.93 23.57
C ARG A 335 8.62 5.44 23.61
N LEU A 336 8.88 6.06 22.45
CA LEU A 336 8.80 7.52 22.30
C LEU A 336 7.34 7.98 22.16
N PHE A 337 6.59 7.35 21.27
CA PHE A 337 5.22 7.76 20.94
C PHE A 337 4.15 6.84 21.54
N GLY A 338 4.46 5.57 21.85
CA GLY A 338 3.53 4.61 22.42
C GLY A 338 3.57 3.27 21.71
N TYR A 339 2.61 2.39 22.01
CA TYR A 339 2.59 1.03 21.47
C TYR A 339 2.25 1.01 19.97
N PHE A 340 1.20 1.77 19.58
CA PHE A 340 0.69 1.81 18.22
C PHE A 340 0.31 3.24 17.82
N ALA A 341 1.32 4.11 17.80
CA ALA A 341 1.11 5.52 17.55
C ALA A 341 0.65 5.79 16.12
N LEU A 342 -0.41 6.58 15.99
CA LEU A 342 -1.03 7.01 14.76
C LEU A 342 -0.60 8.43 14.43
N PRO A 343 0.03 8.69 13.28
CA PRO A 343 0.31 10.05 12.83
C PRO A 343 -1.00 10.81 12.55
N VAL A 344 -1.06 12.06 12.96
CA VAL A 344 -2.15 12.98 12.68
C VAL A 344 -1.69 13.99 11.65
N LEU A 345 -2.27 13.92 10.46
CA LEU A 345 -2.11 14.88 9.39
C LEU A 345 -3.19 15.97 9.54
N ALA A 346 -2.79 17.24 9.54
CA ALA A 346 -3.70 18.38 9.55
C ALA A 346 -3.27 19.36 8.46
N GLY A 347 -4.12 19.58 7.47
CA GLY A 347 -3.75 20.31 6.27
C GLY A 347 -2.63 19.58 5.52
N ASP A 348 -1.49 20.23 5.36
CA ASP A 348 -0.32 19.69 4.69
C ASP A 348 0.86 19.35 5.64
N ASP A 349 0.58 19.17 6.95
CA ASP A 349 1.63 18.81 7.93
C ASP A 349 1.21 17.70 8.91
N ILE A 350 2.19 16.90 9.37
CA ILE A 350 1.99 15.93 10.44
C ILE A 350 2.25 16.63 11.78
N VAL A 351 1.17 16.84 12.53
CA VAL A 351 1.15 17.73 13.71
C VAL A 351 1.19 16.99 15.04
N ALA A 352 0.76 15.72 15.05
CA ALA A 352 0.75 14.91 16.27
C ALA A 352 0.99 13.42 15.96
N ALA A 353 1.37 12.68 16.99
CA ALA A 353 1.34 11.22 17.05
C ALA A 353 0.52 10.82 18.27
N ILE A 354 -0.53 10.03 18.07
CA ILE A 354 -1.46 9.63 19.13
C ILE A 354 -1.48 8.10 19.28
N ASP A 355 -1.26 7.62 20.50
CA ASP A 355 -1.36 6.20 20.83
C ASP A 355 -2.76 5.91 21.36
N LEU A 356 -3.47 5.03 20.68
CA LEU A 356 -4.85 4.69 20.95
C LEU A 356 -5.01 3.19 21.22
N LYS A 357 -6.06 2.84 21.95
CA LYS A 357 -6.47 1.45 22.15
C LYS A 357 -8.00 1.34 22.12
N THR A 358 -8.53 0.41 21.35
CA THR A 358 -9.97 0.13 21.36
C THR A 358 -10.32 -0.83 22.49
N ASP A 359 -11.10 -0.36 23.44
CA ASP A 359 -11.77 -1.21 24.43
C ASP A 359 -13.09 -1.69 23.86
N ARG A 360 -13.06 -2.86 23.22
CA ARG A 360 -14.22 -3.44 22.54
C ARG A 360 -15.31 -3.87 23.53
N LYS A 361 -14.92 -4.26 24.75
CA LYS A 361 -15.86 -4.68 25.79
C LYS A 361 -16.72 -3.50 26.26
N ASN A 362 -16.11 -2.38 26.52
CA ASN A 362 -16.78 -1.16 26.98
C ASN A 362 -17.15 -0.21 25.82
N ARG A 363 -16.94 -0.62 24.56
CA ARG A 363 -17.24 0.15 23.35
C ARG A 363 -16.67 1.59 23.39
N LYS A 364 -15.37 1.70 23.68
CA LYS A 364 -14.68 2.99 23.83
C LYS A 364 -13.32 2.99 23.13
N LEU A 365 -12.94 4.14 22.59
CA LEU A 365 -11.60 4.41 22.11
C LEU A 365 -10.82 5.11 23.24
N LEU A 366 -9.74 4.49 23.72
CA LEU A 366 -8.94 4.98 24.83
C LEU A 366 -7.70 5.69 24.31
N MET A 367 -7.53 6.96 24.69
CA MET A 367 -6.29 7.72 24.49
C MET A 367 -5.24 7.24 25.48
N GLN A 368 -4.14 6.67 25.00
CA GLN A 368 -3.01 6.22 25.80
C GLN A 368 -1.94 7.31 25.91
N LYS A 369 -1.64 7.98 24.79
CA LYS A 369 -0.65 9.05 24.73
C LYS A 369 -0.97 10.03 23.60
N TRP A 370 -0.74 11.31 23.85
CA TRP A 370 -0.78 12.38 22.84
C TRP A 370 0.58 13.07 22.79
N SER A 371 1.21 13.08 21.64
CA SER A 371 2.49 13.74 21.40
C SER A 371 2.35 14.73 20.25
N TRP A 372 2.59 16.01 20.51
CA TRP A 372 2.73 16.99 19.43
C TRP A 372 4.07 16.77 18.73
N VAL A 373 4.10 16.85 17.39
CA VAL A 373 5.28 16.62 16.55
C VAL A 373 5.39 17.69 15.46
N GLY A 374 6.51 17.69 14.72
CA GLY A 374 6.74 18.66 13.64
C GLY A 374 6.98 20.08 14.15
N SER A 375 6.80 21.05 13.27
CA SER A 375 6.88 22.49 13.61
C SER A 375 5.78 22.91 14.58
N GLY A 376 4.78 22.07 14.77
CA GLY A 376 3.63 22.26 15.65
C GLY A 376 2.79 23.48 15.24
N ALA A 377 1.49 23.47 15.51
CA ALA A 377 0.70 24.68 15.39
C ALA A 377 1.22 25.76 16.36
N PRO A 378 1.29 27.04 15.97
CA PRO A 378 1.55 28.14 16.89
C PRO A 378 0.69 28.00 18.15
N LYS A 379 1.21 28.39 19.31
CA LYS A 379 0.51 28.19 20.60
C LYS A 379 -0.96 28.67 20.57
N GLY A 380 -1.26 29.76 19.86
CA GLY A 380 -2.62 30.28 19.68
C GLY A 380 -3.55 29.41 18.84
N ALA A 381 -3.03 28.71 17.84
CA ALA A 381 -3.82 27.83 16.94
C ALA A 381 -4.01 26.43 17.50
N ARG A 382 -3.26 26.02 18.55
CA ARG A 382 -3.32 24.65 19.12
C ARG A 382 -4.69 24.28 19.68
N LYS A 383 -5.45 25.23 20.21
CA LYS A 383 -6.76 24.96 20.79
C LYS A 383 -7.77 24.56 19.71
N ASP A 384 -7.82 25.29 18.60
CA ASP A 384 -8.70 24.95 17.47
C ASP A 384 -8.26 23.65 16.79
N LEU A 385 -6.96 23.49 16.54
CA LEU A 385 -6.43 22.27 15.96
C LEU A 385 -6.75 21.04 16.84
N LYS A 386 -6.60 21.16 18.17
CA LYS A 386 -6.94 20.09 19.10
C LYS A 386 -8.42 19.71 18.99
N ARG A 387 -9.33 20.69 18.97
CA ARG A 387 -10.77 20.47 18.79
C ARG A 387 -11.06 19.70 17.49
N ARG A 388 -10.45 20.10 16.38
CA ARG A 388 -10.63 19.41 15.07
C ARG A 388 -10.10 17.97 15.09
N ILE A 389 -8.98 17.73 15.77
CA ILE A 389 -8.45 16.37 15.95
C ILE A 389 -9.40 15.54 16.82
N GLU A 390 -9.97 16.13 17.88
CA GLU A 390 -10.97 15.46 18.74
C GLU A 390 -12.25 15.12 17.96
N GLU A 391 -12.71 16.00 17.08
CA GLU A 391 -13.83 15.73 16.17
C GLU A 391 -13.54 14.53 15.23
N GLU A 392 -12.32 14.47 14.67
CA GLU A 392 -11.91 13.33 13.84
C GLU A 392 -11.75 12.05 14.65
N LEU A 393 -11.27 12.14 15.91
CA LEU A 393 -11.23 11.00 16.85
C LEU A 393 -12.63 10.45 17.12
N HIS A 394 -13.64 11.30 17.29
CA HIS A 394 -15.02 10.84 17.46
C HIS A 394 -15.58 10.17 16.21
N ARG A 395 -15.21 10.63 15.01
CA ARG A 395 -15.56 9.96 13.76
C ARG A 395 -14.88 8.59 13.67
N PHE A 396 -13.60 8.53 14.03
CA PHE A 396 -12.81 7.31 14.04
C PHE A 396 -13.34 6.29 15.06
N GLU A 397 -13.74 6.74 16.25
CA GLU A 397 -14.37 5.90 17.26
C GLU A 397 -15.67 5.27 16.76
N ARG A 398 -16.55 6.06 16.12
CA ARG A 398 -17.77 5.52 15.51
C ARG A 398 -17.47 4.45 14.48
N PHE A 399 -16.48 4.66 13.61
CA PHE A 399 -16.04 3.64 12.65
C PHE A 399 -15.49 2.39 13.32
N GLN A 400 -14.66 2.54 14.36
CA GLN A 400 -14.07 1.44 15.12
C GLN A 400 -15.14 0.54 15.75
N LEU A 401 -16.20 1.16 16.27
CA LEU A 401 -17.26 0.52 17.06
C LEU A 401 -18.48 0.13 16.20
N ALA A 402 -18.49 0.49 14.91
CA ALA A 402 -19.47 -0.01 13.95
C ALA A 402 -19.26 -1.51 13.71
N GLU A 403 -20.35 -2.27 13.60
CA GLU A 403 -20.35 -3.71 13.32
C GLU A 403 -20.00 -4.04 11.87
#